data_a2f141d7a6ce0099ddc269b5f3e47bbe
#
_entry.id   a2f141d7a6ce0099ddc269b5f3e47bbe
#
_cell.length_a   1.000
_cell.length_b   1.000
_cell.length_c   1.000
_cell.angle_alpha   90.00
_cell.angle_beta   90.00
_cell.angle_gamma   90.00
#
_symmetry.space_group_name_H-M   'P 1'
#
loop_
_entity.id
_entity.type
_entity.pdbx_description
1 polymer ?
#
loop_
_entity_poly.entity_id
_entity_poly.type
_entity_poly.pdbx_seq_one_letter_code
_entity_poly.pdbx_strand_id
1 'polypeptide(L)'
;MILIILFLQSGGYVETNDMEGLKEYYHSLRDDCQKTNNIATLNPNIINNPAIYSILSSKYHKADELNIKINLEFFVDLNEFDIKSYEFSRILGILLDNAIEASSECEEKIVNIQFRNEYNRNRNLVIISNTYKDKSLNTEEIFE
;
A
#
# COMPACT_ATOMS: atom_id res chain seq x y z
N MET A 1 7.76 18.99 -11.05
CA MET A 1 7.59 19.10 -12.50
C MET A 1 7.37 17.78 -13.20
N ILE A 2 8.12 16.72 -12.84
CA ILE A 2 7.93 15.36 -13.40
C ILE A 2 6.54 14.82 -13.13
N LEU A 3 5.99 15.01 -11.93
CA LEU A 3 4.63 14.58 -11.58
C LEU A 3 3.54 15.22 -12.44
N ILE A 4 3.69 16.50 -12.78
CA ILE A 4 2.74 17.22 -13.65
C ILE A 4 2.79 16.66 -15.06
N ILE A 5 3.99 16.37 -15.59
CA ILE A 5 4.17 15.79 -16.91
C ILE A 5 3.53 14.41 -16.99
N LEU A 6 3.77 13.56 -15.98
CA LEU A 6 3.19 12.21 -15.90
C LEU A 6 1.66 12.28 -15.82
N PHE A 7 1.12 13.22 -15.04
CA PHE A 7 -0.31 13.45 -14.94
C PHE A 7 -0.92 13.86 -16.29
N LEU A 8 -0.31 14.80 -16.99
CA LEU A 8 -0.79 15.26 -18.29
C LEU A 8 -0.70 14.16 -19.35
N GLN A 9 0.36 13.37 -19.37
CA GLN A 9 0.52 12.26 -20.29
C GLN A 9 -0.52 11.17 -20.06
N SER A 10 -0.77 10.78 -18.81
CA SER A 10 -1.79 9.80 -18.49
C SER A 10 -3.20 10.31 -18.81
N GLY A 11 -3.43 11.61 -18.63
CA GLY A 11 -4.70 12.26 -18.97
C GLY A 11 -5.07 12.11 -20.44
N GLY A 12 -4.08 12.13 -21.34
CA GLY A 12 -4.32 11.93 -22.77
C GLY A 12 -4.93 10.56 -23.08
N TYR A 13 -4.47 9.51 -22.42
CA TYR A 13 -5.04 8.17 -22.57
C TYR A 13 -6.45 8.06 -22.00
N VAL A 14 -6.69 8.71 -20.86
CA VAL A 14 -8.01 8.71 -20.21
C VAL A 14 -9.04 9.45 -21.05
N GLU A 15 -8.71 10.65 -21.53
CA GLU A 15 -9.62 11.48 -22.32
C GLU A 15 -9.97 10.87 -23.66
N THR A 16 -9.08 10.10 -24.25
CA THR A 16 -9.30 9.40 -25.53
C THR A 16 -9.86 8.00 -25.36
N ASN A 17 -10.14 7.54 -24.14
CA ASN A 17 -10.58 6.20 -23.82
C ASN A 17 -9.63 5.10 -24.29
N ASP A 18 -8.34 5.40 -24.38
CA ASP A 18 -7.32 4.44 -24.78
C ASP A 18 -6.79 3.68 -23.56
N MET A 19 -7.56 2.69 -23.12
CA MET A 19 -7.22 1.90 -21.93
C MET A 19 -5.99 1.02 -22.14
N GLU A 20 -5.82 0.46 -23.35
CA GLU A 20 -4.65 -0.35 -23.66
C GLU A 20 -3.38 0.49 -23.67
N GLY A 21 -3.42 1.66 -24.28
CA GLY A 21 -2.31 2.61 -24.29
C GLY A 21 -1.97 3.05 -22.87
N LEU A 22 -2.98 3.31 -22.04
CA LEU A 22 -2.77 3.67 -20.63
C LEU A 22 -2.08 2.54 -19.86
N LYS A 23 -2.49 1.29 -20.07
CA LYS A 23 -1.85 0.14 -19.44
C LYS A 23 -0.40 -0.01 -19.87
N GLU A 24 -0.09 0.12 -21.15
CA GLU A 24 1.27 0.06 -21.67
C GLU A 24 2.13 1.19 -21.08
N TYR A 25 1.59 2.40 -21.04
CA TYR A 25 2.26 3.54 -20.45
C TYR A 25 2.57 3.31 -18.98
N TYR A 26 1.57 2.83 -18.24
CA TYR A 26 1.72 2.51 -16.81
C TYR A 26 2.80 1.44 -16.59
N HIS A 27 2.79 0.36 -17.37
CA HIS A 27 3.78 -0.71 -17.25
C HIS A 27 5.19 -0.23 -17.58
N SER A 28 5.33 0.63 -18.60
CA SER A 28 6.62 1.22 -18.92
C SER A 28 7.18 2.07 -17.78
N LEU A 29 6.33 2.91 -17.18
CA LEU A 29 6.72 3.72 -16.02
C LEU A 29 7.09 2.83 -14.84
N ARG A 30 6.30 1.78 -14.61
CA ARG A 30 6.56 0.82 -13.54
C ARG A 30 7.90 0.14 -13.71
N ASP A 31 8.22 -0.32 -14.93
CA ASP A 31 9.48 -0.98 -15.23
C ASP A 31 10.67 -0.03 -15.02
N ASP A 32 10.54 1.23 -15.43
CA ASP A 32 11.57 2.24 -15.23
C ASP A 32 11.80 2.57 -13.76
N CYS A 33 10.74 2.48 -12.94
CA CYS A 33 10.78 2.73 -11.50
C CYS A 33 11.19 1.49 -10.70
N GLN A 34 11.20 0.31 -11.31
CA GLN A 34 11.45 -0.96 -10.64
C GLN A 34 12.93 -1.18 -10.29
N LYS A 35 13.45 -0.37 -9.41
CA LYS A 35 14.74 -0.69 -8.78
C LYS A 35 14.59 -1.21 -7.36
N THR A 36 13.36 -1.50 -6.94
CA THR A 36 13.03 -1.81 -5.55
C THR A 36 12.14 -3.05 -5.47
N ASN A 37 12.31 -3.82 -4.40
CA ASN A 37 11.76 -5.17 -4.27
C ASN A 37 10.26 -5.21 -3.90
N ASN A 38 9.72 -4.18 -3.23
CA ASN A 38 8.36 -4.23 -2.70
C ASN A 38 7.30 -4.13 -3.80
N ILE A 39 7.43 -3.17 -4.71
CA ILE A 39 6.48 -2.97 -5.81
C ILE A 39 6.40 -4.19 -6.70
N ALA A 40 7.53 -4.86 -6.95
CA ALA A 40 7.58 -6.06 -7.77
C ALA A 40 6.76 -7.22 -7.16
N THR A 41 6.54 -7.24 -5.85
CA THR A 41 5.77 -8.28 -5.17
C THR A 41 4.26 -7.98 -5.16
N LEU A 42 3.86 -6.75 -5.49
CA LEU A 42 2.46 -6.34 -5.47
C LEU A 42 1.73 -6.88 -6.71
N ASN A 43 0.76 -7.76 -6.49
CA ASN A 43 0.07 -8.46 -7.57
C ASN A 43 -1.38 -7.95 -7.71
N PRO A 44 -1.73 -7.29 -8.85
CA PRO A 44 -3.08 -6.78 -9.05
C PRO A 44 -4.14 -7.87 -9.19
N ASN A 45 -3.75 -9.10 -9.50
CA ASN A 45 -4.69 -10.22 -9.58
C ASN A 45 -5.15 -10.69 -8.19
N ILE A 46 -4.29 -10.51 -7.18
CA ILE A 46 -4.61 -10.84 -5.80
C ILE A 46 -5.39 -9.68 -5.17
N ILE A 47 -4.98 -8.44 -5.46
CA ILE A 47 -5.64 -7.24 -4.96
C ILE A 47 -6.67 -6.81 -5.99
N ASN A 48 -7.85 -7.38 -5.89
CA ASN A 48 -8.94 -7.17 -6.85
C ASN A 48 -9.78 -5.93 -6.51
N ASN A 49 -9.13 -4.85 -6.10
CA ASN A 49 -9.75 -3.57 -5.78
C ASN A 49 -8.81 -2.45 -6.24
N PRO A 50 -9.20 -1.69 -7.29
CA PRO A 50 -8.32 -0.65 -7.84
C PRO A 50 -7.91 0.42 -6.84
N ALA A 51 -8.81 0.84 -5.95
CA ALA A 51 -8.50 1.88 -4.96
C ALA A 51 -7.46 1.38 -3.96
N ILE A 52 -7.62 0.15 -3.48
CA ILE A 52 -6.68 -0.47 -2.53
C ILE A 52 -5.33 -0.75 -3.21
N TYR A 53 -5.37 -1.24 -4.45
CA TYR A 53 -4.15 -1.45 -5.22
C TYR A 53 -3.37 -0.14 -5.38
N SER A 54 -4.06 0.95 -5.71
CA SER A 54 -3.44 2.26 -5.91
C SER A 54 -2.78 2.78 -4.63
N ILE A 55 -3.46 2.69 -3.49
CA ILE A 55 -2.89 3.17 -2.23
C ILE A 55 -1.72 2.30 -1.78
N LEU A 56 -1.81 0.99 -1.93
CA LEU A 56 -0.71 0.09 -1.61
C LEU A 56 0.49 0.35 -2.51
N SER A 57 0.28 0.54 -3.82
CA SER A 57 1.36 0.88 -4.76
C SER A 57 2.08 2.16 -4.35
N SER A 58 1.33 3.19 -4.00
CA SER A 58 1.88 4.47 -3.56
C SER A 58 2.75 4.31 -2.30
N LYS A 59 2.24 3.56 -1.31
CA LYS A 59 2.96 3.34 -0.05
C LYS A 59 4.15 2.41 -0.22
N TYR A 60 4.05 1.42 -1.10
CA TYR A 60 5.17 0.55 -1.43
C TYR A 60 6.32 1.33 -2.08
N HIS A 61 5.98 2.25 -2.98
CA HIS A 61 6.97 3.11 -3.61
C HIS A 61 7.69 3.97 -2.56
N LYS A 62 6.95 4.56 -1.64
CA LYS A 62 7.52 5.35 -0.54
C LYS A 62 8.42 4.50 0.36
N ALA A 63 7.98 3.28 0.69
CA ALA A 63 8.77 2.34 1.47
C ALA A 63 10.07 1.95 0.77
N ASP A 64 10.00 1.73 -0.53
CA ASP A 64 11.18 1.40 -1.34
C ASP A 64 12.21 2.52 -1.32
N GLU A 65 11.78 3.77 -1.42
CA GLU A 65 12.67 4.94 -1.33
C GLU A 65 13.40 5.01 0.02
N LEU A 66 12.77 4.51 1.07
CA LEU A 66 13.31 4.51 2.44
C LEU A 66 13.98 3.19 2.83
N ASN A 67 14.09 2.25 1.89
CA ASN A 67 14.65 0.91 2.12
C ASN A 67 13.89 0.11 3.19
N ILE A 68 12.57 0.29 3.25
CA ILE A 68 11.69 -0.43 4.17
C ILE A 68 11.15 -1.67 3.46
N LYS A 69 11.28 -2.83 4.10
CA LYS A 69 10.69 -4.07 3.60
C LYS A 69 9.24 -4.18 4.04
N ILE A 70 8.35 -4.39 3.08
CA ILE A 70 6.93 -4.65 3.35
C ILE A 70 6.61 -6.12 3.11
N ASN A 71 6.00 -6.76 4.10
CA ASN A 71 5.47 -8.11 3.99
C ASN A 71 3.95 -8.02 3.98
N LEU A 72 3.33 -8.51 2.92
CA LEU A 72 1.88 -8.42 2.72
C LEU A 72 1.29 -9.83 2.63
N GLU A 73 0.29 -10.09 3.45
CA GLU A 73 -0.42 -11.37 3.47
C GLU A 73 -1.93 -11.15 3.41
N PHE A 74 -2.58 -11.89 2.51
CA PHE A 74 -4.03 -11.90 2.36
C PHE A 74 -4.60 -13.25 2.75
N PHE A 75 -5.45 -13.26 3.76
CA PHE A 75 -6.18 -14.45 4.20
C PHE A 75 -7.69 -14.32 3.96
N VAL A 76 -8.11 -13.22 3.34
CA VAL A 76 -9.52 -12.91 3.06
C VAL A 76 -9.61 -12.08 1.78
N ASP A 77 -10.73 -12.20 1.06
CA ASP A 77 -11.01 -11.36 -0.08
C ASP A 77 -11.32 -9.92 0.39
N LEU A 78 -10.68 -8.93 -0.21
CA LEU A 78 -10.90 -7.52 0.13
C LEU A 78 -12.35 -7.07 -0.08
N ASN A 79 -13.07 -7.72 -0.99
CA ASN A 79 -14.48 -7.43 -1.25
C ASN A 79 -15.40 -7.85 -0.11
N GLU A 80 -14.92 -8.66 0.82
CA GLU A 80 -15.66 -9.06 2.02
C GLU A 80 -15.66 -7.98 3.11
N PHE A 81 -14.82 -6.95 2.96
CA PHE A 81 -14.82 -5.81 3.88
C PHE A 81 -16.01 -4.91 3.57
N ASP A 82 -16.88 -4.72 4.56
CA ASP A 82 -18.08 -3.88 4.44
C ASP A 82 -17.75 -2.40 4.72
N ILE A 83 -16.95 -1.84 3.83
CA ILE A 83 -16.51 -0.44 3.91
C ILE A 83 -16.33 0.10 2.49
N LYS A 84 -16.66 1.36 2.29
CA LYS A 84 -16.48 2.00 0.99
C LYS A 84 -15.00 2.05 0.61
N SER A 85 -14.70 1.77 -0.65
CA SER A 85 -13.31 1.67 -1.13
C SER A 85 -12.48 2.91 -0.84
N TYR A 86 -13.05 4.11 -1.00
CA TYR A 86 -12.30 5.34 -0.74
C TYR A 86 -12.02 5.56 0.75
N GLU A 87 -12.94 5.16 1.62
CA GLU A 87 -12.75 5.24 3.07
C GLU A 87 -11.69 4.25 3.53
N PHE A 88 -11.77 3.02 3.03
CA PHE A 88 -10.79 1.97 3.31
C PHE A 88 -9.39 2.39 2.84
N SER A 89 -9.29 2.90 1.62
CA SER A 89 -8.05 3.40 1.04
C SER A 89 -7.44 4.52 1.90
N ARG A 90 -8.27 5.44 2.36
CA ARG A 90 -7.84 6.55 3.21
C ARG A 90 -7.29 6.05 4.56
N ILE A 91 -8.01 5.13 5.19
CA ILE A 91 -7.58 4.54 6.47
C ILE A 91 -6.26 3.81 6.30
N LEU A 92 -6.14 2.97 5.27
CA LEU A 92 -4.90 2.26 4.97
C LEU A 92 -3.74 3.22 4.71
N GLY A 93 -4.00 4.30 3.98
CA GLY A 93 -2.99 5.31 3.70
C GLY A 93 -2.42 5.94 4.97
N ILE A 94 -3.30 6.30 5.90
CA ILE A 94 -2.91 6.90 7.18
C ILE A 94 -2.11 5.89 8.03
N LEU A 95 -2.61 4.67 8.14
CA LEU A 95 -1.95 3.64 8.95
C LEU A 95 -0.58 3.25 8.38
N LEU A 96 -0.48 3.15 7.06
CA LEU A 96 0.77 2.82 6.40
C LEU A 96 1.79 3.96 6.49
N ASP A 97 1.34 5.20 6.37
CA ASP A 97 2.23 6.36 6.57
C ASP A 97 2.84 6.35 7.97
N ASN A 98 2.03 6.08 8.99
CA ASN A 98 2.50 6.00 10.37
C ASN A 98 3.50 4.85 10.55
N ALA A 99 3.22 3.68 9.99
CA ALA A 99 4.10 2.52 10.07
C ALA A 99 5.43 2.74 9.35
N ILE A 100 5.38 3.33 8.15
CA ILE A 100 6.57 3.65 7.35
C ILE A 100 7.44 4.68 8.07
N GLU A 101 6.84 5.73 8.58
CA GLU A 101 7.55 6.77 9.32
C GLU A 101 8.25 6.19 10.56
N ALA A 102 7.55 5.39 11.34
CA ALA A 102 8.10 4.77 12.54
C ALA A 102 9.26 3.82 12.22
N SER A 103 9.13 2.99 11.18
CA SER A 103 10.17 2.03 10.81
C SER A 103 11.37 2.68 10.12
N SER A 104 11.20 3.85 9.50
CA SER A 104 12.28 4.54 8.78
C SER A 104 13.44 4.95 9.68
N GLU A 105 13.20 5.11 10.97
CA GLU A 105 14.19 5.49 11.96
C GLU A 105 14.95 4.30 12.57
N CYS A 106 14.57 3.08 12.20
CA CYS A 106 15.15 1.84 12.75
C CYS A 106 16.29 1.33 11.90
N GLU A 107 17.17 0.52 12.49
CA GLU A 107 18.21 -0.20 11.74
C GLU A 107 17.56 -1.27 10.88
N GLU A 108 16.66 -2.05 11.49
CA GLU A 108 15.83 -3.03 10.77
C GLU A 108 14.49 -2.40 10.44
N LYS A 109 14.22 -2.23 9.15
CA LYS A 109 13.07 -1.48 8.64
C LYS A 109 12.06 -2.45 8.03
N ILE A 110 11.05 -2.82 8.82
CA ILE A 110 10.05 -3.81 8.42
C ILE A 110 8.66 -3.29 8.75
N VAL A 111 7.75 -3.42 7.78
CA VAL A 111 6.31 -3.21 7.94
C VAL A 111 5.60 -4.47 7.49
N ASN A 112 4.73 -5.01 8.33
CA ASN A 112 3.91 -6.18 8.01
C ASN A 112 2.46 -5.77 7.91
N ILE A 113 1.78 -6.26 6.86
CA ILE A 113 0.36 -5.99 6.62
C ILE A 113 -0.34 -7.33 6.44
N GLN A 114 -1.41 -7.55 7.21
CA GLN A 114 -2.24 -8.74 7.08
C GLN A 114 -3.70 -8.36 6.94
N PHE A 115 -4.38 -8.99 5.99
CA PHE A 115 -5.83 -8.94 5.84
C PHE A 115 -6.37 -10.31 6.19
N ARG A 116 -7.18 -10.40 7.25
CA ARG A 116 -7.64 -11.69 7.75
C ARG A 116 -9.07 -11.61 8.30
N ASN A 117 -9.68 -12.77 8.44
CA ASN A 117 -11.00 -12.91 9.05
C ASN A 117 -10.86 -13.49 10.46
N GLU A 118 -11.63 -12.94 11.39
CA GLU A 118 -11.77 -13.48 12.73
C GLU A 118 -13.10 -14.20 12.84
N TYR A 119 -13.11 -15.50 12.54
CA TYR A 119 -14.33 -16.29 12.42
C TYR A 119 -15.19 -16.32 13.69
N ASN A 120 -14.54 -16.34 14.86
CA ASN A 120 -15.23 -16.39 16.15
C ASN A 120 -16.07 -15.14 16.45
N ARG A 121 -15.73 -14.02 15.82
CA ARG A 121 -16.41 -12.73 16.03
C ARG A 121 -17.06 -12.19 14.77
N ASN A 122 -17.03 -12.98 13.69
CA ASN A 122 -17.60 -12.61 12.39
C ASN A 122 -17.17 -11.22 11.93
N ARG A 123 -15.86 -10.94 11.94
CA ARG A 123 -15.33 -9.65 11.52
C ARG A 123 -14.04 -9.83 10.72
N ASN A 124 -13.79 -8.88 9.85
CA ASN A 124 -12.56 -8.80 9.08
C ASN A 124 -11.58 -7.83 9.75
N LEU A 125 -10.31 -8.18 9.72
CA LEU A 125 -9.25 -7.44 10.37
C LEU A 125 -8.17 -7.03 9.38
N VAL A 126 -7.68 -5.81 9.56
CA VAL A 126 -6.42 -5.37 8.96
C VAL A 126 -5.43 -5.19 10.10
N ILE A 127 -4.32 -5.89 10.02
CA ILE A 127 -3.27 -5.80 11.03
C ILE A 127 -2.03 -5.21 10.37
N ILE A 128 -1.59 -4.08 10.87
CA ILE A 128 -0.36 -3.44 10.41
C ILE A 128 0.58 -3.35 11.60
N SER A 129 1.75 -3.94 11.45
CA SER A 129 2.81 -3.88 12.46
C SER A 129 4.11 -3.39 11.83
N ASN A 130 4.96 -2.77 12.62
CA ASN A 130 6.19 -2.18 12.13
C ASN A 130 7.27 -2.22 13.20
N THR A 131 8.52 -2.16 12.76
CA THR A 131 9.63 -1.93 13.66
C THR A 131 9.57 -0.49 14.20
N TYR A 132 10.00 -0.28 15.41
CA TYR A 132 10.04 1.06 16.03
C TYR A 132 11.32 1.21 16.86
N LYS A 133 11.75 2.46 17.01
CA LYS A 133 13.04 2.78 17.64
C LYS A 133 12.94 2.94 19.16
N ASP A 134 11.84 3.47 19.65
CA ASP A 134 11.67 3.79 21.07
C ASP A 134 11.16 2.58 21.86
N LYS A 135 12.09 1.93 22.57
CA LYS A 135 11.78 0.79 23.43
C LYS A 135 11.15 1.16 24.76
N SER A 136 11.03 2.46 25.06
CA SER A 136 10.42 2.96 26.30
C SER A 136 8.91 3.07 26.22
N LEU A 137 8.32 2.99 25.00
CA LEU A 137 6.89 3.04 24.82
C LEU A 137 6.23 1.75 25.32
N ASN A 138 5.35 1.91 26.29
CA ASN A 138 4.53 0.81 26.78
C ASN A 138 3.32 0.65 25.85
N THR A 139 3.11 -0.56 25.32
CA THR A 139 1.98 -0.85 24.44
C THR A 139 0.63 -0.60 25.11
N GLU A 140 0.56 -0.70 26.42
CA GLU A 140 -0.67 -0.40 27.17
C GLU A 140 -1.04 1.08 27.09
N GLU A 141 -0.07 1.98 27.03
CA GLU A 141 -0.31 3.41 26.88
C GLU A 141 -0.81 3.81 25.49
N ILE A 142 -0.47 3.02 24.46
CA ILE A 142 -0.87 3.32 23.09
C ILE A 142 -2.33 2.94 22.82
N PHE A 143 -2.87 1.96 23.55
CA PHE A 143 -4.23 1.43 23.32
C PHE A 143 -5.28 1.96 24.31
N GLU A 144 -4.90 2.86 25.18
CA GLU A 144 -5.85 3.61 25.99
C GLU A 144 -6.38 4.80 25.21
#